data_87ec03218f92aa29bb696e8197e97ad2
#
_entry.id   87ec03218f92aa29bb696e8197e97ad2
#
_cell.length_a   1.000
_cell.length_b   1.000
_cell.length_c   1.000
_cell.angle_alpha   90.00
_cell.angle_beta   90.00
_cell.angle_gamma   90.00
#
_symmetry.space_group_name_H-M   'P 1'
#
loop_
_entity.id
_entity.type
_entity.pdbx_description
1 polymer ?
#
loop_
_entity_poly.entity_id
_entity_poly.type
_entity_poly.pdbx_seq_one_letter_code
_entity_poly.pdbx_strand_id
1 'polypeptide(L)'
;MADAFMAAGARVFICDVNAAALEATLASRPSLAGRVCDVSDEAQVAEFFVAGMAHLGGLDVLISNAGVAGPTANVEDISLAAWRQCMAVNLDSAFLCARLAAPVLRAQGSGSIINMSSTAGLFGFPRRAPYASAKWAIRGLTRTLAQELGPFGVRVNCICPGSVAGERIDRVIAAEALKTGRSEAEVYQEMVHAASLKTLIDPADIANLALFLTSSAGARISGQELAVDGHTETL
;
A
#
# COMPACT_ATOMS: atom_id res chain seq x y z
N MET A 1 6.77 -3.59 7.68
CA MET A 1 5.46 -4.20 7.90
C MET A 1 5.56 -5.71 8.14
N ALA A 2 6.14 -6.52 7.25
CA ALA A 2 6.30 -7.96 7.48
C ALA A 2 6.97 -8.28 8.83
N ASP A 3 8.08 -7.62 9.17
CA ASP A 3 8.78 -7.82 10.45
C ASP A 3 7.89 -7.53 11.67
N ALA A 4 7.04 -6.51 11.60
CA ALA A 4 6.14 -6.16 12.69
C ALA A 4 5.05 -7.24 12.91
N PHE A 5 4.49 -7.78 11.82
CA PHE A 5 3.53 -8.88 11.90
C PHE A 5 4.16 -10.18 12.38
N MET A 6 5.35 -10.52 11.92
CA MET A 6 6.11 -11.68 12.44
C MET A 6 6.43 -11.54 13.92
N ALA A 7 6.86 -10.35 14.37
CA ALA A 7 7.09 -10.08 15.78
C ALA A 7 5.83 -10.20 16.64
N ALA A 8 4.65 -9.96 16.05
CA ALA A 8 3.35 -10.19 16.68
C ALA A 8 2.88 -11.67 16.57
N GLY A 9 3.71 -12.58 16.09
CA GLY A 9 3.42 -14.01 16.00
C GLY A 9 2.68 -14.45 14.75
N ALA A 10 2.51 -13.58 13.74
CA ALA A 10 1.85 -13.96 12.49
C ALA A 10 2.77 -14.75 11.57
N ARG A 11 2.22 -15.70 10.84
CA ARG A 11 2.85 -16.26 9.65
C ARG A 11 2.64 -15.29 8.49
N VAL A 12 3.70 -14.96 7.77
CA VAL A 12 3.67 -13.93 6.72
C VAL A 12 4.14 -14.50 5.40
N PHE A 13 3.42 -14.19 4.32
CA PHE A 13 3.78 -14.53 2.96
C PHE A 13 3.77 -13.26 2.11
N ILE A 14 4.87 -12.95 1.43
CA ILE A 14 5.04 -11.70 0.69
C ILE A 14 5.29 -11.93 -0.80
N CYS A 15 5.12 -10.89 -1.60
CA CYS A 15 5.59 -10.85 -2.98
C CYS A 15 6.36 -9.58 -3.29
N ASP A 16 7.21 -9.67 -4.29
CA ASP A 16 7.85 -8.54 -4.96
C ASP A 16 8.09 -8.92 -6.42
N VAL A 17 8.08 -7.94 -7.31
CA VAL A 17 8.44 -8.13 -8.72
C VAL A 17 9.95 -8.26 -8.90
N ASN A 18 10.73 -7.71 -7.99
CA ASN A 18 12.18 -7.80 -7.98
C ASN A 18 12.65 -9.10 -7.29
N ALA A 19 12.99 -10.11 -8.09
CA ALA A 19 13.42 -11.41 -7.59
C ALA A 19 14.62 -11.32 -6.66
N ALA A 20 15.65 -10.50 -6.99
CA ALA A 20 16.86 -10.38 -6.19
C ALA A 20 16.59 -9.70 -4.82
N ALA A 21 15.74 -8.68 -4.79
CA ALA A 21 15.33 -8.01 -3.55
C ALA A 21 14.52 -8.95 -2.65
N LEU A 22 13.61 -9.73 -3.25
CA LEU A 22 12.85 -10.74 -2.53
C LEU A 22 13.75 -11.82 -1.94
N GLU A 23 14.65 -12.39 -2.74
CA GLU A 23 15.60 -13.41 -2.29
C GLU A 23 16.47 -12.92 -1.13
N ALA A 24 17.05 -11.73 -1.22
CA ALA A 24 17.83 -11.11 -0.14
C ALA A 24 16.98 -10.91 1.13
N THR A 25 15.71 -10.51 0.97
CA THR A 25 14.77 -10.34 2.07
C THR A 25 14.48 -11.67 2.77
N LEU A 26 14.18 -12.71 2.02
CA LEU A 26 13.90 -14.05 2.56
C LEU A 26 15.13 -14.68 3.21
N ALA A 27 16.32 -14.52 2.62
CA ALA A 27 17.58 -15.02 3.18
C ALA A 27 17.89 -14.42 4.57
N SER A 28 17.54 -13.14 4.78
CA SER A 28 17.72 -12.46 6.07
C SER A 28 16.62 -12.74 7.10
N ARG A 29 15.53 -13.42 6.72
CA ARG A 29 14.33 -13.68 7.55
C ARG A 29 13.81 -15.10 7.36
N PRO A 30 14.44 -16.12 7.99
CA PRO A 30 14.12 -17.54 7.74
C PRO A 30 12.67 -17.94 7.98
N SER A 31 11.92 -17.19 8.80
CA SER A 31 10.50 -17.43 9.07
C SER A 31 9.56 -16.74 8.07
N LEU A 32 10.08 -15.90 7.19
CA LEU A 32 9.33 -15.23 6.14
C LEU A 32 9.36 -16.07 4.87
N ALA A 33 8.20 -16.23 4.24
CA ALA A 33 8.09 -16.86 2.92
C ALA A 33 7.54 -15.87 1.90
N GLY A 34 7.77 -16.17 0.63
CA GLY A 34 7.32 -15.29 -0.43
C GLY A 34 7.53 -15.87 -1.83
N ARG A 35 6.99 -15.16 -2.82
CA ARG A 35 7.07 -15.53 -4.24
C ARG A 35 7.26 -14.27 -5.09
N VAL A 36 8.04 -14.39 -6.15
CA VAL A 36 8.09 -13.36 -7.19
C VAL A 36 6.73 -13.23 -7.86
N CYS A 37 6.20 -12.00 -7.92
CA CYS A 37 4.91 -11.72 -8.53
C CYS A 37 4.85 -10.27 -8.99
N ASP A 38 4.52 -10.07 -10.26
CA ASP A 38 4.01 -8.78 -10.74
C ASP A 38 2.54 -8.69 -10.37
N VAL A 39 2.22 -7.82 -9.43
CA VAL A 39 0.85 -7.65 -8.94
C VAL A 39 -0.11 -7.03 -9.96
N SER A 40 0.38 -6.53 -11.08
CA SER A 40 -0.43 -6.07 -12.21
C SER A 40 -0.83 -7.19 -13.18
N ASP A 41 -0.27 -8.39 -13.00
CA ASP A 41 -0.57 -9.60 -13.79
C ASP A 41 -1.53 -10.50 -13.01
N GLU A 42 -2.75 -10.66 -13.54
CA GLU A 42 -3.81 -11.46 -12.91
C GLU A 42 -3.40 -12.91 -12.67
N ALA A 43 -2.69 -13.54 -13.62
CA ALA A 43 -2.28 -14.94 -13.50
C ALA A 43 -1.22 -15.11 -12.40
N GLN A 44 -0.24 -14.22 -12.34
CA GLN A 44 0.78 -14.24 -11.29
C GLN A 44 0.18 -13.97 -9.90
N VAL A 45 -0.80 -13.06 -9.80
CA VAL A 45 -1.55 -12.82 -8.55
C VAL A 45 -2.30 -14.07 -8.11
N ALA A 46 -2.95 -14.79 -9.04
CA ALA A 46 -3.63 -16.05 -8.72
C ALA A 46 -2.65 -17.12 -8.21
N GLU A 47 -1.50 -17.28 -8.86
CA GLU A 47 -0.45 -18.22 -8.43
C GLU A 47 0.16 -17.82 -7.08
N PHE A 48 0.38 -16.52 -6.85
CA PHE A 48 0.84 -16.00 -5.56
C PHE A 48 -0.16 -16.33 -4.46
N PHE A 49 -1.44 -16.12 -4.70
CA PHE A 49 -2.50 -16.41 -3.73
C PHE A 49 -2.57 -17.90 -3.39
N VAL A 50 -2.54 -18.78 -4.39
CA VAL A 50 -2.53 -20.25 -4.17
C VAL A 50 -1.33 -20.68 -3.33
N ALA A 51 -0.12 -20.19 -3.67
CA ALA A 51 1.09 -20.49 -2.92
C ALA A 51 1.03 -19.97 -1.47
N GLY A 52 0.50 -18.76 -1.30
CA GLY A 52 0.31 -18.15 0.01
C GLY A 52 -0.67 -18.96 0.88
N MET A 53 -1.81 -19.34 0.34
CA MET A 53 -2.78 -20.17 1.04
C MET A 53 -2.22 -21.53 1.45
N ALA A 54 -1.45 -22.18 0.57
CA ALA A 54 -0.79 -23.45 0.88
C ALA A 54 0.25 -23.31 2.01
N HIS A 55 1.01 -22.21 2.02
CA HIS A 55 2.04 -21.95 3.05
C HIS A 55 1.40 -21.54 4.40
N LEU A 56 0.43 -20.63 4.36
CA LEU A 56 -0.20 -20.07 5.57
C LEU A 56 -1.24 -21.03 6.18
N GLY A 57 -1.88 -21.88 5.39
CA GLY A 57 -2.98 -22.75 5.80
C GLY A 57 -4.31 -22.04 6.02
N GLY A 58 -4.38 -20.74 5.70
CA GLY A 58 -5.56 -19.89 5.82
C GLY A 58 -5.18 -18.41 5.60
N LEU A 59 -6.15 -17.51 5.72
CA LEU A 59 -5.96 -16.08 5.53
C LEU A 59 -6.74 -15.32 6.61
N ASP A 60 -6.03 -14.57 7.46
CA ASP A 60 -6.64 -13.67 8.44
C ASP A 60 -6.54 -12.20 7.99
N VAL A 61 -5.42 -11.86 7.35
CA VAL A 61 -5.12 -10.48 6.96
C VAL A 61 -4.56 -10.42 5.53
N LEU A 62 -5.18 -9.59 4.70
CA LEU A 62 -4.63 -9.15 3.41
C LEU A 62 -4.15 -7.71 3.51
N ILE A 63 -2.92 -7.42 3.09
CA ILE A 63 -2.39 -6.06 2.99
C ILE A 63 -1.99 -5.76 1.54
N SER A 64 -2.77 -4.94 0.86
CA SER A 64 -2.50 -4.48 -0.50
C SER A 64 -1.52 -3.30 -0.45
N ASN A 65 -0.21 -3.61 -0.34
CA ASN A 65 0.84 -2.60 -0.12
C ASN A 65 1.66 -2.28 -1.38
N ALA A 66 1.72 -3.18 -2.36
CA ALA A 66 2.49 -2.96 -3.58
C ALA A 66 2.04 -1.68 -4.30
N GLY A 67 3.00 -0.96 -4.88
CA GLY A 67 2.67 0.27 -5.57
C GLY A 67 3.90 1.00 -6.11
N VAL A 68 3.70 1.74 -7.19
CA VAL A 68 4.71 2.56 -7.86
C VAL A 68 4.36 4.04 -7.76
N ALA A 69 5.39 4.87 -7.82
CA ALA A 69 5.21 6.32 -7.79
C ALA A 69 4.53 6.86 -9.06
N GLY A 70 4.66 6.15 -10.19
CA GLY A 70 4.25 6.65 -11.49
C GLY A 70 5.13 7.81 -12.01
N PRO A 71 4.79 8.40 -13.15
CA PRO A 71 5.54 9.51 -13.72
C PRO A 71 5.42 10.79 -12.88
N THR A 72 6.46 11.62 -12.89
CA THR A 72 6.44 13.00 -12.41
C THR A 72 6.39 13.91 -13.66
N ALA A 73 5.17 14.31 -14.07
CA ALA A 73 4.96 15.08 -15.29
C ALA A 73 3.62 15.83 -15.23
N ASN A 74 3.48 16.93 -16.00
CA ASN A 74 2.19 17.55 -16.22
C ASN A 74 1.27 16.61 -17.00
N VAL A 75 -0.04 16.80 -16.89
CA VAL A 75 -1.04 15.85 -17.44
C VAL A 75 -0.89 15.67 -18.95
N GLU A 76 -0.55 16.72 -19.69
CA GLU A 76 -0.33 16.71 -21.14
C GLU A 76 0.90 15.91 -21.58
N ASP A 77 1.88 15.75 -20.67
CA ASP A 77 3.13 15.00 -20.91
C ASP A 77 3.03 13.52 -20.53
N ILE A 78 1.90 13.08 -19.93
CA ILE A 78 1.74 11.69 -19.46
C ILE A 78 1.20 10.82 -20.58
N SER A 79 1.97 9.82 -20.99
CA SER A 79 1.50 8.85 -21.99
C SER A 79 0.38 7.96 -21.40
N LEU A 80 -0.55 7.51 -22.26
CA LEU A 80 -1.60 6.57 -21.84
C LEU A 80 -1.00 5.24 -21.32
N ALA A 81 0.14 4.82 -21.83
CA ALA A 81 0.85 3.62 -21.34
C ALA A 81 1.34 3.81 -19.89
N ALA A 82 1.96 4.95 -19.56
CA ALA A 82 2.40 5.26 -18.21
C ALA A 82 1.22 5.41 -17.23
N TRP A 83 0.12 6.03 -17.70
CA TRP A 83 -1.14 6.07 -16.94
C TRP A 83 -1.63 4.66 -16.60
N ARG A 84 -1.80 3.80 -17.62
CA ARG A 84 -2.31 2.44 -17.44
C ARG A 84 -1.43 1.59 -16.53
N GLN A 85 -0.11 1.66 -16.69
CA GLN A 85 0.84 0.96 -15.83
C GLN A 85 0.72 1.40 -14.37
N CYS A 86 0.58 2.71 -14.12
CA CYS A 86 0.40 3.23 -12.78
C CYS A 86 -0.93 2.77 -12.15
N MET A 87 -2.01 2.75 -12.92
CA MET A 87 -3.31 2.24 -12.46
C MET A 87 -3.25 0.75 -12.17
N ALA A 88 -2.69 -0.05 -13.07
CA ALA A 88 -2.58 -1.50 -12.92
C ALA A 88 -1.84 -1.89 -11.62
N VAL A 89 -0.70 -1.26 -11.34
CA VAL A 89 0.09 -1.58 -10.13
C VAL A 89 -0.54 -1.02 -8.85
N ASN A 90 -1.13 0.19 -8.88
CA ASN A 90 -1.61 0.82 -7.64
C ASN A 90 -3.07 0.54 -7.30
N LEU A 91 -3.93 0.22 -8.29
CA LEU A 91 -5.36 0.00 -8.10
C LEU A 91 -5.79 -1.42 -8.44
N ASP A 92 -5.51 -1.87 -9.70
CA ASP A 92 -5.99 -3.17 -10.16
C ASP A 92 -5.41 -4.30 -9.30
N SER A 93 -4.17 -4.18 -8.85
CA SER A 93 -3.54 -5.13 -7.92
C SER A 93 -4.33 -5.34 -6.62
N ALA A 94 -4.82 -4.25 -6.02
CA ALA A 94 -5.62 -4.33 -4.80
C ALA A 94 -6.98 -5.02 -5.07
N PHE A 95 -7.60 -4.72 -6.21
CA PHE A 95 -8.80 -5.41 -6.66
C PHE A 95 -8.55 -6.91 -6.90
N LEU A 96 -7.48 -7.27 -7.62
CA LEU A 96 -7.15 -8.67 -7.92
C LEU A 96 -6.92 -9.48 -6.64
N CYS A 97 -6.16 -8.94 -5.69
CA CYS A 97 -5.94 -9.58 -4.40
C CYS A 97 -7.23 -9.69 -3.56
N ALA A 98 -8.02 -8.60 -3.49
CA ALA A 98 -9.29 -8.61 -2.75
C ALA A 98 -10.30 -9.59 -3.34
N ARG A 99 -10.38 -9.71 -4.67
CA ARG A 99 -11.25 -10.66 -5.37
C ARG A 99 -10.97 -12.12 -4.98
N LEU A 100 -9.71 -12.48 -4.76
CA LEU A 100 -9.30 -13.82 -4.33
C LEU A 100 -9.47 -14.01 -2.81
N ALA A 101 -9.21 -12.98 -2.00
CA ALA A 101 -9.33 -13.04 -0.56
C ALA A 101 -10.79 -13.04 -0.07
N ALA A 102 -11.67 -12.29 -0.73
CA ALA A 102 -13.05 -12.10 -0.29
C ALA A 102 -13.84 -13.40 -0.09
N PRO A 103 -13.84 -14.39 -1.01
CA PRO A 103 -14.54 -15.64 -0.79
C PRO A 103 -13.99 -16.44 0.39
N VAL A 104 -12.68 -16.41 0.61
CA VAL A 104 -12.02 -17.10 1.73
C VAL A 104 -12.43 -16.48 3.07
N LEU A 105 -12.28 -15.17 3.21
CA LEU A 105 -12.61 -14.41 4.42
C LEU A 105 -14.12 -14.48 4.72
N ARG A 106 -14.96 -14.42 3.68
CA ARG A 106 -16.42 -14.57 3.80
C ARG A 106 -16.80 -15.94 4.34
N ALA A 107 -16.20 -17.01 3.82
CA ALA A 107 -16.46 -18.37 4.28
C ALA A 107 -15.96 -18.59 5.73
N GLN A 108 -14.85 -17.93 6.09
CA GLN A 108 -14.28 -17.97 7.44
C GLN A 108 -15.13 -17.19 8.46
N GLY A 109 -15.90 -16.20 8.03
CA GLY A 109 -16.71 -15.34 8.91
C GLY A 109 -15.90 -14.31 9.71
N SER A 110 -14.63 -14.08 9.33
CA SER A 110 -13.72 -13.15 9.99
C SER A 110 -12.56 -12.77 9.08
N GLY A 111 -11.89 -11.66 9.38
CA GLY A 111 -10.68 -11.24 8.70
C GLY A 111 -10.54 -9.74 8.57
N SER A 112 -9.41 -9.29 8.01
CA SER A 112 -9.15 -7.89 7.79
C SER A 112 -8.42 -7.65 6.47
N ILE A 113 -8.86 -6.66 5.70
CA ILE A 113 -8.18 -6.17 4.51
C ILE A 113 -7.68 -4.75 4.79
N ILE A 114 -6.40 -4.51 4.54
CA ILE A 114 -5.79 -3.17 4.61
C ILE A 114 -5.33 -2.79 3.21
N ASN A 115 -5.91 -1.72 2.68
CA ASN A 115 -5.47 -1.12 1.43
C ASN A 115 -4.55 0.07 1.70
N MET A 116 -3.47 0.19 0.94
CA MET A 116 -2.54 1.31 1.06
C MET A 116 -2.89 2.40 0.04
N SER A 117 -3.48 3.50 0.53
CA SER A 117 -3.62 4.73 -0.23
C SER A 117 -2.40 5.64 -0.04
N SER A 118 -2.60 6.90 0.16
CA SER A 118 -1.60 7.96 0.37
C SER A 118 -2.32 9.25 0.76
N THR A 119 -1.63 10.24 1.29
CA THR A 119 -2.11 11.64 1.33
C THR A 119 -2.45 12.16 -0.08
N ALA A 120 -1.78 11.67 -1.14
CA ALA A 120 -2.17 11.93 -2.53
C ALA A 120 -3.56 11.37 -2.91
N GLY A 121 -4.15 10.50 -2.11
CA GLY A 121 -5.55 10.07 -2.20
C GLY A 121 -6.50 10.94 -1.38
N LEU A 122 -6.02 11.90 -0.59
CA LEU A 122 -6.80 12.85 0.22
C LEU A 122 -6.79 14.24 -0.39
N PHE A 123 -5.67 14.62 -1.00
CA PHE A 123 -5.43 15.94 -1.56
C PHE A 123 -5.04 15.85 -3.04
N GLY A 124 -5.10 16.98 -3.77
CA GLY A 124 -4.52 17.08 -5.09
C GLY A 124 -2.98 16.96 -5.01
N PHE A 125 -2.38 16.27 -5.98
CA PHE A 125 -0.93 16.11 -6.04
C PHE A 125 -0.44 16.52 -7.43
N PRO A 126 0.04 17.75 -7.62
CA PRO A 126 0.53 18.22 -8.91
C PRO A 126 1.58 17.31 -9.52
N ARG A 127 1.56 17.17 -10.84
CA ARG A 127 2.49 16.34 -11.63
C ARG A 127 2.41 14.82 -11.33
N ARG A 128 1.41 14.36 -10.59
CA ARG A 128 1.25 12.95 -10.15
C ARG A 128 -0.14 12.41 -10.48
N ALA A 129 -0.78 12.89 -11.55
CA ALA A 129 -2.17 12.60 -11.89
C ALA A 129 -2.53 11.08 -11.85
N PRO A 130 -1.77 10.15 -12.47
CA PRO A 130 -2.13 8.72 -12.42
C PRO A 130 -2.05 8.15 -11.01
N TYR A 131 -1.00 8.52 -10.26
CA TYR A 131 -0.82 8.06 -8.89
C TYR A 131 -1.93 8.57 -7.95
N ALA A 132 -2.20 9.88 -7.98
CA ALA A 132 -3.26 10.46 -7.16
C ALA A 132 -4.61 9.83 -7.50
N SER A 133 -4.96 9.70 -8.79
CA SER A 133 -6.21 9.08 -9.23
C SER A 133 -6.35 7.65 -8.71
N ALA A 134 -5.29 6.82 -8.81
CA ALA A 134 -5.30 5.46 -8.28
C ALA A 134 -5.51 5.45 -6.75
N LYS A 135 -4.83 6.36 -6.02
CA LYS A 135 -4.93 6.43 -4.54
C LYS A 135 -6.28 6.95 -4.06
N TRP A 136 -6.94 7.83 -4.83
CA TRP A 136 -8.35 8.19 -4.60
C TRP A 136 -9.28 7.00 -4.83
N ALA A 137 -9.08 6.24 -5.92
CA ALA A 137 -9.90 5.08 -6.25
C ALA A 137 -9.79 3.96 -5.19
N ILE A 138 -8.61 3.74 -4.60
CA ILE A 138 -8.40 2.79 -3.49
C ILE A 138 -9.33 3.08 -2.30
N ARG A 139 -9.61 4.35 -2.00
CA ARG A 139 -10.53 4.74 -0.93
C ARG A 139 -11.96 4.30 -1.25
N GLY A 140 -12.42 4.53 -2.49
CA GLY A 140 -13.72 4.06 -2.97
C GLY A 140 -13.83 2.53 -2.90
N LEU A 141 -12.82 1.81 -3.38
CA LEU A 141 -12.74 0.34 -3.29
C LEU A 141 -12.83 -0.13 -1.83
N THR A 142 -12.10 0.50 -0.92
CA THR A 142 -12.09 0.16 0.51
C THR A 142 -13.50 0.26 1.12
N ARG A 143 -14.19 1.37 0.89
CA ARG A 143 -15.55 1.60 1.42
C ARG A 143 -16.57 0.61 0.85
N THR A 144 -16.46 0.31 -0.43
CA THR A 144 -17.32 -0.67 -1.11
C THR A 144 -17.11 -2.07 -0.51
N LEU A 145 -15.87 -2.52 -0.43
CA LEU A 145 -15.56 -3.83 0.15
C LEU A 145 -15.93 -3.92 1.65
N ALA A 146 -15.83 -2.83 2.40
CA ALA A 146 -16.27 -2.80 3.80
C ALA A 146 -17.77 -3.06 3.94
N GLN A 147 -18.60 -2.55 3.02
CA GLN A 147 -20.03 -2.81 2.99
C GLN A 147 -20.36 -4.23 2.52
N GLU A 148 -19.67 -4.71 1.49
CA GLU A 148 -19.90 -6.04 0.91
C GLU A 148 -19.49 -7.19 1.85
N LEU A 149 -18.40 -6.99 2.62
CA LEU A 149 -17.80 -8.03 3.46
C LEU A 149 -18.16 -7.89 4.94
N GLY A 150 -18.60 -6.70 5.38
CA GLY A 150 -18.99 -6.44 6.77
C GLY A 150 -20.04 -7.38 7.33
N PRO A 151 -21.11 -7.74 6.60
CA PRO A 151 -22.09 -8.73 7.05
C PRO A 151 -21.52 -10.12 7.37
N PHE A 152 -20.30 -10.41 6.88
CA PHE A 152 -19.57 -11.64 7.11
C PHE A 152 -18.46 -11.51 8.16
N GLY A 153 -18.44 -10.44 8.94
CA GLY A 153 -17.43 -10.24 9.99
C GLY A 153 -16.05 -9.81 9.47
N VAL A 154 -15.91 -9.46 8.20
CA VAL A 154 -14.65 -9.01 7.59
C VAL A 154 -14.57 -7.48 7.61
N ARG A 155 -13.45 -6.94 8.08
CA ARG A 155 -13.20 -5.50 8.13
C ARG A 155 -12.28 -5.06 6.99
N VAL A 156 -12.56 -3.93 6.40
CA VAL A 156 -11.74 -3.37 5.32
C VAL A 156 -11.43 -1.92 5.62
N ASN A 157 -10.16 -1.58 5.75
CA ASN A 157 -9.72 -0.20 6.03
C ASN A 157 -8.62 0.23 5.06
N CYS A 158 -8.41 1.53 5.01
CA CYS A 158 -7.40 2.17 4.18
C CYS A 158 -6.43 2.96 5.08
N ILE A 159 -5.13 2.76 4.86
CA ILE A 159 -4.10 3.62 5.45
C ILE A 159 -3.65 4.61 4.38
N CYS A 160 -3.51 5.88 4.75
CA CYS A 160 -3.10 6.98 3.90
C CYS A 160 -1.77 7.58 4.43
N PRO A 161 -0.62 6.99 4.09
CA PRO A 161 0.66 7.51 4.52
C PRO A 161 0.97 8.88 3.91
N GLY A 162 1.68 9.70 4.67
CA GLY A 162 2.40 10.87 4.17
C GLY A 162 3.72 10.51 3.50
N SER A 163 4.70 11.40 3.61
CA SER A 163 6.06 11.15 3.12
C SER A 163 6.80 10.19 4.05
N VAL A 164 6.91 8.93 3.64
CA VAL A 164 7.54 7.86 4.43
C VAL A 164 9.03 7.79 4.11
N ALA A 165 9.87 7.81 5.14
CA ALA A 165 11.34 7.73 5.01
C ALA A 165 11.79 6.44 4.31
N GLY A 166 12.85 6.52 3.50
CA GLY A 166 13.47 5.41 2.78
C GLY A 166 13.63 5.67 1.28
N GLU A 167 14.25 4.73 0.59
CA GLU A 167 14.67 4.86 -0.82
C GLU A 167 13.56 5.31 -1.78
N ARG A 168 12.29 4.98 -1.47
CA ARG A 168 11.18 5.39 -2.34
C ARG A 168 10.98 6.90 -2.34
N ILE A 169 11.02 7.54 -1.15
CA ILE A 169 10.86 8.98 -1.07
C ILE A 169 12.08 9.69 -1.64
N ASP A 170 13.28 9.13 -1.47
CA ASP A 170 14.50 9.70 -2.03
C ASP A 170 14.42 9.77 -3.57
N ARG A 171 13.93 8.69 -4.23
CA ARG A 171 13.67 8.70 -5.67
C ARG A 171 12.61 9.72 -6.10
N VAL A 172 11.57 9.93 -5.28
CA VAL A 172 10.53 10.94 -5.55
C VAL A 172 11.11 12.35 -5.47
N ILE A 173 11.93 12.61 -4.44
CA ILE A 173 12.62 13.89 -4.24
C ILE A 173 13.54 14.19 -5.43
N ALA A 174 14.38 13.23 -5.83
CA ALA A 174 15.28 13.39 -6.96
C ALA A 174 14.53 13.68 -8.28
N ALA A 175 13.44 12.96 -8.55
CA ALA A 175 12.62 13.16 -9.74
C ALA A 175 11.93 14.55 -9.75
N GLU A 176 11.44 15.01 -8.61
CA GLU A 176 10.83 16.33 -8.44
C GLU A 176 11.87 17.46 -8.58
N ALA A 177 13.04 17.29 -7.95
CA ALA A 177 14.15 18.25 -8.05
C ALA A 177 14.58 18.44 -9.51
N LEU A 178 14.79 17.33 -10.24
CA LEU A 178 15.13 17.35 -11.66
C LEU A 178 14.07 18.06 -12.52
N LYS A 179 12.78 17.78 -12.27
CA LYS A 179 11.67 18.36 -13.05
C LYS A 179 11.48 19.85 -12.79
N THR A 180 11.75 20.31 -11.58
CA THR A 180 11.51 21.70 -11.15
C THR A 180 12.75 22.59 -11.19
N GLY A 181 13.94 22.02 -11.42
CA GLY A 181 15.22 22.74 -11.39
C GLY A 181 15.64 23.17 -9.98
N ARG A 182 15.11 22.54 -8.94
CA ARG A 182 15.41 22.79 -7.53
C ARG A 182 16.44 21.78 -7.03
N SER A 183 17.05 22.05 -5.88
CA SER A 183 17.90 21.07 -5.21
C SER A 183 17.05 20.00 -4.48
N GLU A 184 17.58 18.80 -4.33
CA GLU A 184 16.93 17.74 -3.53
C GLU A 184 16.74 18.18 -2.07
N ALA A 185 17.65 18.98 -1.52
CA ALA A 185 17.53 19.52 -0.17
C ALA A 185 16.32 20.44 0.00
N GLU A 186 16.03 21.31 -1.00
CA GLU A 186 14.85 22.17 -0.97
C GLU A 186 13.56 21.35 -1.06
N VAL A 187 13.51 20.35 -1.94
CA VAL A 187 12.34 19.47 -2.09
C VAL A 187 12.12 18.64 -0.81
N TYR A 188 13.20 18.12 -0.21
CA TYR A 188 13.13 17.41 1.08
C TYR A 188 12.56 18.29 2.19
N GLN A 189 13.08 19.52 2.32
CA GLN A 189 12.61 20.47 3.34
C GLN A 189 11.14 20.84 3.14
N GLU A 190 10.70 21.01 1.90
CA GLU A 190 9.29 21.26 1.60
C GLU A 190 8.40 20.10 2.05
N MET A 191 8.78 18.85 1.74
CA MET A 191 8.03 17.65 2.16
C MET A 191 7.96 17.52 3.69
N VAL A 192 9.06 17.79 4.38
CA VAL A 192 9.10 17.80 5.85
C VAL A 192 8.23 18.93 6.42
N HIS A 193 8.28 20.12 5.82
CA HIS A 193 7.52 21.27 6.30
C HIS A 193 6.02 21.20 5.99
N ALA A 194 5.60 20.38 5.02
CA ALA A 194 4.19 20.15 4.72
C ALA A 194 3.43 19.50 5.89
N ALA A 195 4.10 18.68 6.69
CA ALA A 195 3.52 18.07 7.88
C ALA A 195 3.68 18.97 9.12
N SER A 196 2.66 19.05 9.98
CA SER A 196 2.72 19.82 11.23
C SER A 196 3.80 19.31 12.19
N LEU A 197 4.06 18.01 12.23
CA LEU A 197 5.11 17.40 13.04
C LEU A 197 6.53 17.62 12.48
N LYS A 198 6.66 18.24 11.30
CA LYS A 198 7.96 18.60 10.70
C LYS A 198 8.93 17.41 10.59
N THR A 199 8.43 16.25 10.24
CA THR A 199 9.21 15.03 10.08
C THR A 199 8.68 14.17 8.94
N LEU A 200 9.53 13.30 8.40
CA LEU A 200 9.08 12.15 7.59
C LEU A 200 8.47 11.09 8.52
N ILE A 201 7.59 10.30 7.97
CA ILE A 201 6.95 9.17 8.69
C ILE A 201 7.90 7.98 8.69
N ASP A 202 8.08 7.34 9.84
CA ASP A 202 8.81 6.08 9.93
C ASP A 202 7.95 4.94 9.35
N PRO A 203 8.52 4.02 8.55
CA PRO A 203 7.82 2.80 8.12
C PRO A 203 7.18 2.01 9.27
N ALA A 204 7.75 2.09 10.48
CA ALA A 204 7.18 1.46 11.68
C ALA A 204 5.83 2.07 12.09
N ASP A 205 5.62 3.37 11.89
CA ASP A 205 4.34 4.03 12.22
C ASP A 205 3.19 3.44 11.40
N ILE A 206 3.45 3.18 10.11
CA ILE A 206 2.48 2.52 9.22
C ILE A 206 2.21 1.08 9.67
N ALA A 207 3.26 0.35 10.04
CA ALA A 207 3.15 -1.03 10.48
C ALA A 207 2.36 -1.13 11.81
N ASN A 208 2.59 -0.21 12.74
CA ASN A 208 1.88 -0.15 14.02
C ASN A 208 0.39 0.12 13.82
N LEU A 209 0.01 1.04 12.92
CA LEU A 209 -1.40 1.27 12.61
C LEU A 209 -2.02 0.03 11.95
N ALA A 210 -1.32 -0.63 11.04
CA ALA A 210 -1.81 -1.86 10.40
C ALA A 210 -2.05 -2.96 11.43
N LEU A 211 -1.12 -3.18 12.38
CA LEU A 211 -1.28 -4.11 13.49
C LEU A 211 -2.48 -3.76 14.37
N PHE A 212 -2.63 -2.50 14.74
CA PHE A 212 -3.79 -2.04 15.53
C PHE A 212 -5.10 -2.34 14.79
N LEU A 213 -5.22 -1.96 13.53
CA LEU A 213 -6.43 -2.15 12.73
C LEU A 213 -6.78 -3.63 12.53
N THR A 214 -5.79 -4.52 12.49
CA THR A 214 -6.01 -5.95 12.29
C THR A 214 -6.23 -6.73 13.61
N SER A 215 -5.90 -6.13 14.74
CA SER A 215 -6.07 -6.70 16.08
C SER A 215 -7.51 -6.61 16.59
N SER A 216 -7.76 -7.22 17.77
CA SER A 216 -9.02 -7.10 18.51
C SER A 216 -9.30 -5.65 18.96
N ALA A 217 -8.27 -4.84 19.20
CA ALA A 217 -8.44 -3.43 19.55
C ALA A 217 -9.07 -2.61 18.41
N GLY A 218 -8.85 -3.00 17.14
CA GLY A 218 -9.47 -2.41 15.95
C GLY A 218 -10.81 -3.06 15.54
N ALA A 219 -11.41 -3.95 16.34
CA ALA A 219 -12.54 -4.79 15.95
C ALA A 219 -13.81 -4.05 15.49
N ARG A 220 -13.94 -2.76 15.80
CA ARG A 220 -15.10 -1.93 15.38
C ARG A 220 -14.74 -0.87 14.36
N ILE A 221 -13.53 -0.95 13.76
CA ILE A 221 -13.05 -0.04 12.74
C ILE A 221 -13.12 -0.73 11.38
N SER A 222 -14.00 -0.27 10.51
CA SER A 222 -14.17 -0.74 9.14
C SER A 222 -14.66 0.39 8.24
N GLY A 223 -14.26 0.39 6.97
CA GLY A 223 -14.60 1.42 5.99
C GLY A 223 -13.89 2.75 6.22
N GLN A 224 -12.87 2.78 7.08
CA GLN A 224 -12.18 4.02 7.47
C GLN A 224 -10.93 4.27 6.61
N GLU A 225 -10.61 5.54 6.49
CA GLU A 225 -9.41 6.07 5.85
C GLU A 225 -8.59 6.78 6.92
N LEU A 226 -7.45 6.20 7.30
CA LEU A 226 -6.64 6.69 8.40
C LEU A 226 -5.31 7.23 7.87
N ALA A 227 -5.08 8.52 8.08
CA ALA A 227 -3.82 9.15 7.75
C ALA A 227 -2.74 8.81 8.79
N VAL A 228 -1.53 8.55 8.31
CA VAL A 228 -0.29 8.50 9.10
C VAL A 228 0.68 9.41 8.37
N ASP A 229 0.59 10.70 8.63
CA ASP A 229 1.21 11.74 7.78
C ASP A 229 1.80 12.92 8.55
N GLY A 230 1.76 12.87 9.88
CA GLY A 230 2.21 13.97 10.71
C GLY A 230 1.34 15.23 10.61
N HIS A 231 0.10 15.09 10.19
CA HIS A 231 -0.88 16.14 9.90
C HIS A 231 -0.46 16.99 8.70
N THR A 232 -0.76 16.49 7.51
CA THR A 232 -0.62 17.19 6.23
C THR A 232 -1.98 17.72 5.80
N GLU A 233 -2.11 19.00 5.46
CA GLU A 233 -3.36 19.60 4.97
C GLU A 233 -3.34 19.82 3.45
N THR A 234 -2.16 19.96 2.87
CA THR A 234 -1.96 20.16 1.42
C THR A 234 -0.71 19.42 0.95
N LEU A 235 -0.62 19.15 -0.35
CA LEU A 235 0.55 18.56 -1.01
C LEU A 235 1.09 19.49 -2.10
#